data_6a63676fe638d64b2051ffed55044391
#
_entry.id   6a63676fe638d64b2051ffed55044391
#
_cell.length_a   1.000
_cell.length_b   1.000
_cell.length_c   1.000
_cell.angle_alpha   90.00
_cell.angle_beta   90.00
_cell.angle_gamma   90.00
#
_symmetry.space_group_name_H-M   'P 1'
#
loop_
_entity.id
_entity.type
_entity.pdbx_description
1 polymer ?
#
loop_
_entity_poly.entity_id
_entity_poly.type
_entity_poly.pdbx_seq_one_letter_code
_entity_poly.pdbx_strand_id
1 'polypeptide(L)'
;MTEAEVEEINAQASVLMKRGIAFLEEQRREAPIDALHCFDEALELRRRIPADHSPFQVYLLAACLFNRADALARMGDVGPTAAALASYDEGIAALQRIPLGENPLFPRRLALGLQNRGLALQARGREGDADLAEASFGDALAVLDEEYAGRIEDLAYLRGVMWLNLANLRAMRESDGAYESARDAAMRALESVSGLEEQDPNVAAAGLQARHVLCRICAQGLSRASDDEMPDDVHEATDAVDDGLEIVRSWEQRGVPFFRPLAFDLFRFGARVYARYQPQFLDEFIADNMNAETSSQDYVGSPEMVMAAHEARLLISRDNV
;
A
#
# COMPACT_ATOMS: atom_id res chain seq x y z
N MET A 1 -13.49 28.06 -27.76
CA MET A 1 -14.23 27.89 -26.51
C MET A 1 -13.91 29.06 -25.60
N THR A 2 -14.90 29.72 -25.01
CA THR A 2 -14.69 30.83 -24.07
C THR A 2 -14.39 30.29 -22.67
N GLU A 3 -13.77 31.11 -21.81
CA GLU A 3 -13.52 30.73 -20.42
C GLU A 3 -14.82 30.35 -19.68
N ALA A 4 -15.92 31.08 -19.90
CA ALA A 4 -17.20 30.80 -19.29
C ALA A 4 -17.76 29.42 -19.70
N GLU A 5 -17.61 29.02 -20.97
CA GLU A 5 -18.01 27.69 -21.44
C GLU A 5 -17.13 26.59 -20.79
N VAL A 6 -15.84 26.84 -20.60
CA VAL A 6 -14.92 25.91 -19.92
C VAL A 6 -15.29 25.77 -18.44
N GLU A 7 -15.58 26.87 -17.75
CA GLU A 7 -16.03 26.87 -16.35
C GLU A 7 -17.33 26.09 -16.17
N GLU A 8 -18.30 26.28 -17.05
CA GLU A 8 -19.59 25.57 -17.02
C GLU A 8 -19.38 24.05 -17.20
N ILE A 9 -18.58 23.65 -18.19
CA ILE A 9 -18.23 22.23 -18.43
C ILE A 9 -17.54 21.65 -17.18
N ASN A 10 -16.58 22.35 -16.61
CA ASN A 10 -15.86 21.92 -15.42
C ASN A 10 -16.76 21.77 -14.21
N ALA A 11 -17.72 22.67 -14.02
CA ALA A 11 -18.70 22.59 -12.93
C ALA A 11 -19.58 21.34 -13.09
N GLN A 12 -20.14 21.12 -14.28
CA GLN A 12 -20.98 19.94 -14.58
C GLN A 12 -20.21 18.64 -14.40
N ALA A 13 -19.02 18.53 -14.99
CA ALA A 13 -18.18 17.35 -14.87
C ALA A 13 -17.77 17.08 -13.41
N SER A 14 -17.50 18.13 -12.61
CA SER A 14 -17.14 17.99 -11.20
C SER A 14 -18.27 17.45 -10.33
N VAL A 15 -19.53 17.80 -10.64
CA VAL A 15 -20.71 17.23 -9.95
C VAL A 15 -20.81 15.72 -10.26
N LEU A 16 -20.66 15.35 -11.52
CA LEU A 16 -20.67 13.93 -11.94
C LEU A 16 -19.54 13.14 -11.29
N MET A 17 -18.31 13.71 -11.26
CA MET A 17 -17.16 13.08 -10.60
C MET A 17 -17.42 12.81 -9.12
N LYS A 18 -17.93 13.82 -8.38
CA LYS A 18 -18.26 13.66 -6.95
C LYS A 18 -19.32 12.58 -6.73
N ARG A 19 -20.34 12.56 -7.59
CA ARG A 19 -21.40 11.55 -7.53
C ARG A 19 -20.86 10.14 -7.83
N GLY A 20 -20.02 10.00 -8.84
CA GLY A 20 -19.38 8.72 -9.17
C GLY A 20 -18.47 8.20 -8.05
N ILE A 21 -17.70 9.09 -7.40
CA ILE A 21 -16.87 8.73 -6.23
C ILE A 21 -17.77 8.26 -5.07
N ALA A 22 -18.84 8.98 -4.77
CA ALA A 22 -19.79 8.59 -3.71
C ALA A 22 -20.40 7.20 -3.97
N PHE A 23 -20.74 6.88 -5.23
CA PHE A 23 -21.19 5.52 -5.57
C PHE A 23 -20.10 4.46 -5.32
N LEU A 24 -18.82 4.73 -5.60
CA LEU A 24 -17.74 3.77 -5.31
C LEU A 24 -17.54 3.52 -3.80
N GLU A 25 -17.99 4.42 -2.93
CA GLU A 25 -17.94 4.25 -1.47
C GLU A 25 -19.12 3.39 -0.95
N GLU A 26 -20.17 3.21 -1.75
CA GLU A 26 -21.30 2.37 -1.38
C GLU A 26 -20.98 0.86 -1.51
N GLN A 27 -21.52 0.05 -0.60
CA GLN A 27 -21.33 -1.41 -0.62
C GLN A 27 -22.38 -2.16 -1.46
N ARG A 28 -23.07 -1.46 -2.39
CA ARG A 28 -24.03 -2.08 -3.30
C ARG A 28 -23.32 -2.72 -4.48
N ARG A 29 -23.82 -3.86 -4.94
CA ARG A 29 -23.27 -4.58 -6.11
C ARG A 29 -23.31 -3.73 -7.40
N GLU A 30 -24.33 -2.92 -7.58
CA GLU A 30 -24.56 -2.07 -8.76
C GLU A 30 -23.80 -0.73 -8.67
N ALA A 31 -23.28 -0.36 -7.51
CA ALA A 31 -22.61 0.92 -7.29
C ALA A 31 -21.45 1.21 -8.28
N PRO A 32 -20.59 0.24 -8.67
CA PRO A 32 -19.58 0.49 -9.70
C PRO A 32 -20.16 0.81 -11.09
N ILE A 33 -21.36 0.28 -11.43
CA ILE A 33 -22.06 0.58 -12.68
C ILE A 33 -22.56 2.03 -12.68
N ASP A 34 -23.19 2.45 -11.57
CA ASP A 34 -23.67 3.82 -11.41
C ASP A 34 -22.52 4.82 -11.42
N ALA A 35 -21.39 4.46 -10.79
CA ALA A 35 -20.16 5.23 -10.81
C ALA A 35 -19.60 5.38 -12.24
N LEU A 36 -19.53 4.27 -13.00
CA LEU A 36 -19.06 4.26 -14.38
C LEU A 36 -19.87 5.20 -15.26
N HIS A 37 -21.21 5.18 -15.17
CA HIS A 37 -22.06 6.12 -15.90
C HIS A 37 -21.71 7.58 -15.61
N CYS A 38 -21.51 7.92 -14.33
CA CYS A 38 -21.11 9.28 -13.95
C CYS A 38 -19.74 9.66 -14.52
N PHE A 39 -18.78 8.74 -14.50
CA PHE A 39 -17.43 9.00 -15.02
C PHE A 39 -17.40 9.08 -16.55
N ASP A 40 -18.19 8.27 -17.26
CA ASP A 40 -18.32 8.34 -18.72
C ASP A 40 -18.93 9.69 -19.15
N GLU A 41 -20.02 10.15 -18.52
CA GLU A 41 -20.60 11.46 -18.78
C GLU A 41 -19.62 12.61 -18.46
N ALA A 42 -18.91 12.54 -17.34
CA ALA A 42 -17.88 13.51 -16.99
C ALA A 42 -16.73 13.55 -18.02
N LEU A 43 -16.33 12.38 -18.50
CA LEU A 43 -15.28 12.23 -19.51
C LEU A 43 -15.70 12.83 -20.85
N GLU A 44 -16.94 12.59 -21.28
CA GLU A 44 -17.51 13.20 -22.51
C GLU A 44 -17.51 14.72 -22.42
N LEU A 45 -17.93 15.29 -21.28
CA LEU A 45 -17.89 16.72 -21.05
C LEU A 45 -16.47 17.27 -21.15
N ARG A 46 -15.50 16.66 -20.47
CA ARG A 46 -14.12 17.14 -20.45
C ARG A 46 -13.43 17.00 -21.80
N ARG A 47 -13.75 16.00 -22.61
CA ARG A 47 -13.23 15.82 -23.98
C ARG A 47 -13.70 16.92 -24.95
N ARG A 48 -14.71 17.70 -24.60
CA ARG A 48 -15.13 18.89 -25.38
C ARG A 48 -14.16 20.05 -25.20
N ILE A 49 -13.37 20.08 -24.14
CA ILE A 49 -12.34 21.10 -23.91
C ILE A 49 -11.09 20.70 -24.69
N PRO A 50 -10.51 21.55 -25.56
CA PRO A 50 -9.29 21.25 -26.28
C PRO A 50 -8.14 20.89 -25.31
N ALA A 51 -7.35 19.85 -25.65
CA ALA A 51 -6.27 19.36 -24.80
C ALA A 51 -5.14 20.39 -24.58
N ASP A 52 -5.00 21.33 -25.48
CA ASP A 52 -4.03 22.43 -25.43
C ASP A 52 -4.55 23.68 -24.67
N HIS A 53 -5.79 23.62 -24.15
CA HIS A 53 -6.36 24.75 -23.40
C HIS A 53 -5.55 25.08 -22.14
N SER A 54 -5.21 24.10 -21.33
CA SER A 54 -4.27 24.24 -20.22
C SER A 54 -3.82 22.86 -19.67
N PRO A 55 -2.63 22.77 -19.04
CA PRO A 55 -2.18 21.57 -18.34
C PRO A 55 -3.18 21.09 -17.28
N PHE A 56 -3.88 22.01 -16.63
CA PHE A 56 -4.87 21.67 -15.61
C PHE A 56 -6.10 20.95 -16.19
N GLN A 57 -6.52 21.25 -17.44
CA GLN A 57 -7.60 20.50 -18.10
C GLN A 57 -7.17 19.07 -18.41
N VAL A 58 -5.91 18.86 -18.80
CA VAL A 58 -5.35 17.50 -18.99
C VAL A 58 -5.34 16.73 -17.66
N TYR A 59 -4.95 17.38 -16.56
CA TYR A 59 -5.03 16.79 -15.21
C TYR A 59 -6.45 16.37 -14.84
N LEU A 60 -7.44 17.21 -15.10
CA LEU A 60 -8.83 16.90 -14.82
C LEU A 60 -9.38 15.78 -15.70
N LEU A 61 -8.96 15.71 -16.96
CA LEU A 61 -9.29 14.60 -17.87
C LEU A 61 -8.71 13.28 -17.36
N ALA A 62 -7.43 13.27 -16.98
CA ALA A 62 -6.77 12.10 -16.42
C ALA A 62 -7.45 11.62 -15.13
N ALA A 63 -7.92 12.53 -14.27
CA ALA A 63 -8.69 12.18 -13.09
C ALA A 63 -10.00 11.44 -13.41
N CYS A 64 -10.71 11.84 -14.47
CA CYS A 64 -11.89 11.11 -14.95
C CYS A 64 -11.54 9.71 -15.45
N LEU A 65 -10.46 9.59 -16.23
CA LEU A 65 -9.98 8.33 -16.78
C LEU A 65 -9.58 7.34 -15.68
N PHE A 66 -8.88 7.79 -14.65
CA PHE A 66 -8.47 6.93 -13.54
C PHE A 66 -9.68 6.46 -12.71
N ASN A 67 -10.61 7.35 -12.35
CA ASN A 67 -11.81 6.93 -11.63
C ASN A 67 -12.71 6.00 -12.47
N ARG A 68 -12.77 6.23 -13.79
CA ARG A 68 -13.42 5.31 -14.73
C ARG A 68 -12.77 3.93 -14.71
N ALA A 69 -11.44 3.89 -14.71
CA ALA A 69 -10.68 2.65 -14.63
C ALA A 69 -10.93 1.90 -13.31
N ASP A 70 -10.98 2.63 -12.18
CA ASP A 70 -11.29 2.07 -10.86
C ASP A 70 -12.70 1.46 -10.82
N ALA A 71 -13.70 2.13 -11.41
CA ALA A 71 -15.06 1.59 -11.53
C ALA A 71 -15.09 0.31 -12.36
N LEU A 72 -14.44 0.31 -13.54
CA LEU A 72 -14.34 -0.86 -14.41
C LEU A 72 -13.60 -2.03 -13.73
N ALA A 73 -12.56 -1.76 -12.95
CA ALA A 73 -11.83 -2.77 -12.22
C ALA A 73 -12.70 -3.46 -11.15
N ARG A 74 -13.57 -2.70 -10.49
CA ARG A 74 -14.51 -3.23 -9.47
C ARG A 74 -15.70 -3.98 -10.05
N MET A 75 -16.02 -3.79 -11.34
CA MET A 75 -17.12 -4.51 -12.03
C MET A 75 -16.72 -5.91 -12.50
N GLY A 76 -15.43 -6.19 -12.62
CA GLY A 76 -14.95 -7.46 -13.15
C GLY A 76 -15.10 -8.61 -12.14
N ASP A 77 -15.89 -9.63 -12.48
CA ASP A 77 -16.02 -10.86 -11.67
C ASP A 77 -14.70 -11.67 -11.61
N VAL A 78 -13.77 -11.41 -12.53
CA VAL A 78 -12.50 -12.15 -12.71
C VAL A 78 -11.28 -11.22 -12.74
N GLY A 79 -11.39 -10.03 -12.13
CA GLY A 79 -10.33 -9.01 -12.10
C GLY A 79 -10.50 -7.91 -13.16
N PRO A 80 -9.59 -6.94 -13.19
CA PRO A 80 -9.68 -5.76 -14.04
C PRO A 80 -9.72 -6.11 -15.54
N THR A 81 -10.64 -5.44 -16.23
CA THR A 81 -10.83 -5.64 -17.66
C THR A 81 -9.76 -4.93 -18.50
N ALA A 82 -9.64 -5.30 -19.79
CA ALA A 82 -8.80 -4.57 -20.73
C ALA A 82 -9.22 -3.09 -20.86
N ALA A 83 -10.52 -2.79 -20.68
CA ALA A 83 -11.04 -1.42 -20.70
C ALA A 83 -10.58 -0.59 -19.51
N ALA A 84 -10.43 -1.21 -18.31
CA ALA A 84 -9.86 -0.54 -17.14
C ALA A 84 -8.40 -0.13 -17.40
N LEU A 85 -7.58 -1.08 -17.87
CA LEU A 85 -6.18 -0.80 -18.20
C LEU A 85 -6.03 0.23 -19.30
N ALA A 86 -6.84 0.18 -20.36
CA ALA A 86 -6.82 1.20 -21.41
C ALA A 86 -7.14 2.61 -20.87
N SER A 87 -8.03 2.71 -19.88
CA SER A 87 -8.34 4.01 -19.23
C SER A 87 -7.17 4.52 -18.39
N TYR A 88 -6.47 3.65 -17.66
CA TYR A 88 -5.22 4.03 -16.97
C TYR A 88 -4.17 4.47 -17.99
N ASP A 89 -3.94 3.71 -19.06
CA ASP A 89 -2.93 4.01 -20.08
C ASP A 89 -3.19 5.38 -20.75
N GLU A 90 -4.46 5.68 -21.09
CA GLU A 90 -4.85 6.98 -21.68
C GLU A 90 -4.58 8.14 -20.72
N GLY A 91 -4.94 7.99 -19.43
CA GLY A 91 -4.74 9.02 -18.41
C GLY A 91 -3.27 9.25 -18.09
N ILE A 92 -2.47 8.20 -17.99
CA ILE A 92 -1.01 8.26 -17.79
C ILE A 92 -0.36 8.97 -18.98
N ALA A 93 -0.66 8.54 -20.21
CA ALA A 93 -0.13 9.15 -21.42
C ALA A 93 -0.51 10.64 -21.55
N ALA A 94 -1.69 11.03 -21.11
CA ALA A 94 -2.10 12.43 -21.07
C ALA A 94 -1.23 13.24 -20.10
N LEU A 95 -1.05 12.78 -18.86
CA LEU A 95 -0.25 13.47 -17.85
C LEU A 95 1.24 13.55 -18.20
N GLN A 96 1.80 12.55 -18.88
CA GLN A 96 3.19 12.56 -19.33
C GLN A 96 3.50 13.64 -20.39
N ARG A 97 2.46 14.24 -20.99
CA ARG A 97 2.63 15.31 -22.01
C ARG A 97 2.62 16.72 -21.43
N ILE A 98 2.31 16.89 -20.16
CA ILE A 98 2.26 18.20 -19.51
C ILE A 98 3.48 18.42 -18.60
N PRO A 99 3.85 19.69 -18.34
CA PRO A 99 4.99 20.02 -17.46
C PRO A 99 4.66 19.71 -16.00
N LEU A 100 5.05 18.53 -15.51
CA LEU A 100 4.74 18.02 -14.17
C LEU A 100 5.22 18.95 -13.04
N GLY A 101 6.31 19.68 -13.24
CA GLY A 101 6.87 20.61 -12.25
C GLY A 101 6.05 21.88 -12.00
N GLU A 102 5.07 22.23 -12.84
CA GLU A 102 4.26 23.45 -12.68
C GLU A 102 3.29 23.37 -11.49
N ASN A 103 2.78 22.17 -11.18
CA ASN A 103 1.81 22.00 -10.11
C ASN A 103 2.03 20.65 -9.39
N PRO A 104 2.18 20.62 -8.06
CA PRO A 104 2.43 19.37 -7.31
C PRO A 104 1.31 18.33 -7.43
N LEU A 105 0.11 18.72 -7.85
CA LEU A 105 -0.98 17.79 -8.12
C LEU A 105 -0.73 16.92 -9.36
N PHE A 106 0.06 17.38 -10.32
CA PHE A 106 0.31 16.66 -11.57
C PHE A 106 1.16 15.40 -11.35
N PRO A 107 2.38 15.49 -10.78
CA PRO A 107 3.20 14.31 -10.50
C PRO A 107 2.52 13.39 -9.48
N ARG A 108 1.86 13.93 -8.47
CA ARG A 108 1.08 13.13 -7.52
C ARG A 108 0.00 12.29 -8.23
N ARG A 109 -0.75 12.90 -9.14
CA ARG A 109 -1.80 12.20 -9.91
C ARG A 109 -1.20 11.15 -10.84
N LEU A 110 -0.07 11.43 -11.47
CA LEU A 110 0.62 10.49 -12.33
C LEU A 110 1.11 9.27 -11.55
N ALA A 111 1.75 9.49 -10.40
CA ALA A 111 2.20 8.40 -9.53
C ALA A 111 1.04 7.50 -9.05
N LEU A 112 -0.09 8.09 -8.64
CA LEU A 112 -1.29 7.33 -8.27
C LEU A 112 -1.90 6.56 -9.45
N GLY A 113 -1.91 7.14 -10.66
CA GLY A 113 -2.39 6.44 -11.87
C GLY A 113 -1.51 5.23 -12.21
N LEU A 114 -0.19 5.38 -12.12
CA LEU A 114 0.78 4.31 -12.31
C LEU A 114 0.63 3.22 -11.22
N GLN A 115 0.45 3.61 -9.96
CA GLN A 115 0.16 2.67 -8.87
C GLN A 115 -1.08 1.82 -9.15
N ASN A 116 -2.21 2.48 -9.44
CA ASN A 116 -3.48 1.79 -9.66
C ASN A 116 -3.43 0.88 -10.90
N ARG A 117 -2.71 1.30 -11.95
CA ARG A 117 -2.41 0.45 -13.10
C ARG A 117 -1.64 -0.80 -12.70
N GLY A 118 -0.59 -0.66 -11.88
CA GLY A 118 0.21 -1.78 -11.36
C GLY A 118 -0.65 -2.76 -10.54
N LEU A 119 -1.47 -2.26 -9.63
CA LEU A 119 -2.40 -3.06 -8.83
C LEU A 119 -3.44 -3.77 -9.71
N ALA A 120 -3.97 -3.10 -10.75
CA ALA A 120 -4.89 -3.68 -11.69
C ALA A 120 -4.25 -4.82 -12.51
N LEU A 121 -2.99 -4.68 -12.92
CA LEU A 121 -2.23 -5.74 -13.59
C LEU A 121 -2.01 -6.94 -12.65
N GLN A 122 -1.58 -6.71 -11.40
CA GLN A 122 -1.45 -7.79 -10.41
C GLN A 122 -2.78 -8.54 -10.20
N ALA A 123 -3.88 -7.81 -10.04
CA ALA A 123 -5.20 -8.41 -9.85
C ALA A 123 -5.69 -9.19 -11.09
N ARG A 124 -5.31 -8.79 -12.31
CA ARG A 124 -5.63 -9.51 -13.55
C ARG A 124 -4.85 -10.81 -13.68
N GLY A 125 -3.58 -10.84 -13.26
CA GLY A 125 -2.75 -12.03 -13.10
C GLY A 125 -2.49 -12.83 -14.38
N ARG A 126 -2.43 -12.18 -15.55
CA ARG A 126 -2.07 -12.84 -16.82
C ARG A 126 -0.56 -12.95 -16.95
N GLU A 127 -0.10 -13.82 -17.83
CA GLU A 127 1.30 -13.91 -18.21
C GLU A 127 1.86 -12.54 -18.63
N GLY A 128 3.00 -12.13 -18.06
CA GLY A 128 3.63 -10.82 -18.26
C GLY A 128 3.05 -9.67 -17.42
N ASP A 129 1.90 -9.84 -16.75
CA ASP A 129 1.30 -8.77 -15.94
C ASP A 129 2.17 -8.38 -14.75
N ALA A 130 2.88 -9.33 -14.17
CA ALA A 130 3.78 -9.06 -13.05
C ALA A 130 4.93 -8.12 -13.44
N ASP A 131 5.51 -8.30 -14.64
CA ASP A 131 6.58 -7.42 -15.12
C ASP A 131 6.05 -6.03 -15.48
N LEU A 132 4.86 -5.95 -16.07
CA LEU A 132 4.19 -4.68 -16.35
C LEU A 132 3.77 -3.94 -15.07
N ALA A 133 3.37 -4.66 -14.02
CA ALA A 133 3.07 -4.10 -12.72
C ALA A 133 4.34 -3.55 -12.04
N GLU A 134 5.44 -4.32 -12.06
CA GLU A 134 6.72 -3.86 -11.55
C GLU A 134 7.22 -2.60 -12.26
N ALA A 135 7.13 -2.56 -13.58
CA ALA A 135 7.44 -1.38 -14.37
C ALA A 135 6.57 -0.18 -13.94
N SER A 136 5.26 -0.38 -13.75
CA SER A 136 4.35 0.70 -13.32
C SER A 136 4.71 1.26 -11.95
N PHE A 137 5.07 0.42 -10.98
CA PHE A 137 5.52 0.89 -9.66
C PHE A 137 6.88 1.57 -9.72
N GLY A 138 7.81 1.08 -10.57
CA GLY A 138 9.11 1.71 -10.82
C GLY A 138 8.97 3.09 -11.46
N ASP A 139 8.11 3.23 -12.47
CA ASP A 139 7.80 4.52 -13.09
C ASP A 139 7.16 5.51 -12.09
N ALA A 140 6.28 5.01 -11.19
CA ALA A 140 5.70 5.84 -10.13
C ALA A 140 6.79 6.36 -9.18
N LEU A 141 7.73 5.50 -8.75
CA LEU A 141 8.87 5.90 -7.93
C LEU A 141 9.75 6.93 -8.64
N ALA A 142 10.05 6.73 -9.93
CA ALA A 142 10.82 7.69 -10.71
C ALA A 142 10.16 9.07 -10.73
N VAL A 143 8.83 9.15 -10.89
CA VAL A 143 8.08 10.42 -10.78
C VAL A 143 8.21 11.05 -9.40
N LEU A 144 8.21 10.23 -8.33
CA LEU A 144 8.32 10.70 -6.94
C LEU A 144 9.77 11.05 -6.53
N ASP A 145 10.77 10.70 -7.33
CA ASP A 145 12.19 11.01 -7.10
C ASP A 145 12.67 12.25 -7.87
N GLU A 146 11.83 12.82 -8.73
CA GLU A 146 12.14 14.04 -9.46
C GLU A 146 12.29 15.26 -8.52
N GLU A 147 13.07 16.25 -8.94
CA GLU A 147 13.40 17.44 -8.13
C GLU A 147 12.15 18.21 -7.65
N TYR A 148 11.08 18.21 -8.42
CA TYR A 148 9.81 18.88 -8.06
C TYR A 148 8.97 18.10 -7.04
N ALA A 149 9.28 16.83 -6.80
CA ALA A 149 8.49 15.97 -5.92
C ALA A 149 8.50 16.43 -4.46
N GLY A 150 9.55 17.12 -3.99
CA GLY A 150 9.62 17.68 -2.63
C GLY A 150 8.48 18.63 -2.25
N ARG A 151 7.62 19.04 -3.21
CA ARG A 151 6.42 19.85 -2.99
C ARG A 151 5.14 19.02 -2.79
N ILE A 152 5.22 17.69 -2.91
CA ILE A 152 4.10 16.78 -2.69
C ILE A 152 3.95 16.57 -1.18
N GLU A 153 2.79 16.91 -0.62
CA GLU A 153 2.54 16.88 0.83
C GLU A 153 2.65 15.47 1.44
N ASP A 154 2.17 14.45 0.71
CA ASP A 154 2.15 13.06 1.15
C ASP A 154 3.25 12.20 0.49
N LEU A 155 4.39 12.81 0.11
CA LEU A 155 5.47 12.16 -0.63
C LEU A 155 6.01 10.91 0.07
N ALA A 156 6.28 11.00 1.38
CA ALA A 156 6.80 9.87 2.17
C ALA A 156 5.84 8.68 2.14
N TYR A 157 4.54 8.93 2.37
CA TYR A 157 3.49 7.92 2.27
C TYR A 157 3.44 7.29 0.87
N LEU A 158 3.42 8.10 -0.19
CA LEU A 158 3.36 7.59 -1.56
C LEU A 158 4.56 6.71 -1.90
N ARG A 159 5.79 7.15 -1.54
CA ARG A 159 7.00 6.34 -1.72
C ARG A 159 6.92 5.03 -0.94
N GLY A 160 6.54 5.09 0.33
CA GLY A 160 6.37 3.91 1.17
C GLY A 160 5.42 2.89 0.56
N VAL A 161 4.27 3.35 0.06
CA VAL A 161 3.27 2.48 -0.59
C VAL A 161 3.79 1.89 -1.91
N MET A 162 4.54 2.65 -2.73
CA MET A 162 5.12 2.10 -3.97
C MET A 162 6.15 1.02 -3.69
N TRP A 163 7.05 1.26 -2.74
CA TRP A 163 8.03 0.26 -2.31
C TRP A 163 7.36 -0.97 -1.69
N LEU A 164 6.30 -0.79 -0.90
CA LEU A 164 5.51 -1.87 -0.34
C LEU A 164 4.85 -2.74 -1.43
N ASN A 165 4.30 -2.11 -2.47
CA ASN A 165 3.72 -2.83 -3.60
C ASN A 165 4.79 -3.64 -4.36
N LEU A 166 5.98 -3.08 -4.55
CA LEU A 166 7.12 -3.79 -5.13
C LEU A 166 7.57 -4.96 -4.25
N ALA A 167 7.66 -4.76 -2.94
CA ALA A 167 8.02 -5.83 -2.00
C ALA A 167 7.05 -7.01 -2.10
N ASN A 168 5.75 -6.72 -2.08
CA ASN A 168 4.70 -7.74 -2.22
C ASN A 168 4.80 -8.49 -3.56
N LEU A 169 4.98 -7.75 -4.66
CA LEU A 169 5.08 -8.33 -5.99
C LEU A 169 6.30 -9.24 -6.13
N ARG A 170 7.46 -8.78 -5.64
CA ARG A 170 8.72 -9.52 -5.70
C ARG A 170 8.71 -10.74 -4.79
N ALA A 171 8.08 -10.65 -3.61
CA ALA A 171 7.92 -11.78 -2.70
C ALA A 171 7.07 -12.94 -3.25
N MET A 172 6.29 -12.68 -4.30
CA MET A 172 5.51 -13.73 -4.99
C MET A 172 6.28 -14.44 -6.10
N ARG A 173 7.49 -13.98 -6.45
CA ARG A 173 8.32 -14.60 -7.50
C ARG A 173 9.15 -15.75 -6.95
N GLU A 174 9.30 -16.79 -7.76
CA GLU A 174 10.12 -17.97 -7.46
C GLU A 174 11.48 -17.93 -8.18
N SER A 175 12.05 -16.73 -8.42
CA SER A 175 13.32 -16.56 -9.11
C SER A 175 14.49 -16.38 -8.15
N ASP A 176 15.69 -16.73 -8.59
CA ASP A 176 16.92 -16.42 -7.84
C ASP A 176 17.02 -14.91 -7.57
N GLY A 177 17.35 -14.54 -6.34
CA GLY A 177 17.42 -13.13 -5.93
C GLY A 177 16.07 -12.45 -5.66
N ALA A 178 14.93 -13.14 -5.84
CA ALA A 178 13.61 -12.56 -5.54
C ALA A 178 13.45 -12.24 -4.05
N TYR A 179 14.00 -13.06 -3.18
CA TYR A 179 13.99 -12.86 -1.73
C TYR A 179 14.69 -11.56 -1.34
N GLU A 180 15.96 -11.40 -1.75
CA GLU A 180 16.77 -10.22 -1.45
C GLU A 180 16.15 -8.96 -2.06
N SER A 181 15.63 -9.05 -3.28
CA SER A 181 14.97 -7.94 -3.95
C SER A 181 13.66 -7.52 -3.28
N ALA A 182 12.88 -8.48 -2.76
CA ALA A 182 11.66 -8.20 -2.01
C ALA A 182 11.98 -7.57 -0.65
N ARG A 183 13.01 -8.09 0.05
CA ARG A 183 13.50 -7.56 1.32
C ARG A 183 14.00 -6.11 1.16
N ASP A 184 14.85 -5.83 0.17
CA ASP A 184 15.33 -4.48 -0.13
C ASP A 184 14.15 -3.51 -0.36
N ALA A 185 13.14 -3.92 -1.10
CA ALA A 185 11.96 -3.10 -1.33
C ALA A 185 11.16 -2.85 -0.03
N ALA A 186 11.02 -3.84 0.86
CA ALA A 186 10.35 -3.67 2.15
C ALA A 186 11.13 -2.71 3.06
N MET A 187 12.46 -2.82 3.10
CA MET A 187 13.32 -1.89 3.86
C MET A 187 13.21 -0.46 3.32
N ARG A 188 13.22 -0.25 2.01
CA ARG A 188 13.00 1.07 1.40
C ARG A 188 11.61 1.64 1.70
N ALA A 189 10.59 0.79 1.82
CA ALA A 189 9.28 1.23 2.28
C ALA A 189 9.36 1.79 3.71
N LEU A 190 10.05 1.10 4.63
CA LEU A 190 10.27 1.56 6.01
C LEU A 190 11.07 2.86 6.06
N GLU A 191 12.18 2.95 5.32
CA GLU A 191 12.99 4.19 5.23
C GLU A 191 12.15 5.38 4.77
N SER A 192 11.22 5.17 3.83
CA SER A 192 10.37 6.23 3.29
C SER A 192 9.44 6.84 4.33
N VAL A 193 9.00 6.08 5.33
CA VAL A 193 8.02 6.49 6.35
C VAL A 193 8.65 6.76 7.72
N SER A 194 9.94 6.44 7.88
CA SER A 194 10.66 6.55 9.16
C SER A 194 10.54 7.94 9.78
N GLY A 195 10.19 7.98 11.06
CA GLY A 195 10.03 9.21 11.84
C GLY A 195 8.75 9.99 11.59
N LEU A 196 7.87 9.52 10.69
CA LEU A 196 6.58 10.15 10.37
C LEU A 196 5.38 9.31 10.85
N GLU A 197 5.60 8.07 11.24
CA GLU A 197 4.56 7.09 11.58
C GLU A 197 3.72 7.48 12.80
N GLU A 198 4.28 8.27 13.71
CA GLU A 198 3.53 8.79 14.86
C GLU A 198 2.68 10.02 14.56
N GLN A 199 2.85 10.65 13.39
CA GLN A 199 2.21 11.89 13.01
C GLN A 199 0.96 11.68 12.14
N ASP A 200 0.97 10.63 11.29
CA ASP A 200 -0.10 10.32 10.34
C ASP A 200 -0.46 8.83 10.38
N PRO A 201 -1.75 8.48 10.62
CA PRO A 201 -2.19 7.10 10.68
C PRO A 201 -2.04 6.35 9.35
N ASN A 202 -2.08 7.04 8.18
CA ASN A 202 -1.85 6.40 6.89
C ASN A 202 -0.37 6.02 6.72
N VAL A 203 0.53 6.88 7.17
CA VAL A 203 1.98 6.62 7.18
C VAL A 203 2.28 5.46 8.13
N ALA A 204 1.67 5.44 9.33
CA ALA A 204 1.78 4.33 10.27
C ALA A 204 1.28 3.01 9.65
N ALA A 205 0.13 3.05 8.96
CA ALA A 205 -0.40 1.87 8.29
C ALA A 205 0.57 1.33 7.22
N ALA A 206 1.15 2.20 6.40
CA ALA A 206 2.13 1.81 5.37
C ALA A 206 3.38 1.19 6.01
N GLY A 207 3.93 1.78 7.08
CA GLY A 207 5.08 1.26 7.80
C GLY A 207 4.80 -0.09 8.47
N LEU A 208 3.65 -0.25 9.10
CA LEU A 208 3.25 -1.53 9.70
C LEU A 208 3.04 -2.64 8.65
N GLN A 209 2.46 -2.30 7.49
CA GLN A 209 2.34 -3.24 6.38
C GLN A 209 3.71 -3.63 5.81
N ALA A 210 4.65 -2.70 5.71
CA ALA A 210 6.01 -2.99 5.27
C ALA A 210 6.74 -3.95 6.24
N ARG A 211 6.60 -3.74 7.55
CA ARG A 211 7.10 -4.65 8.59
C ARG A 211 6.48 -6.04 8.48
N HIS A 212 5.16 -6.11 8.30
CA HIS A 212 4.47 -7.38 8.09
C HIS A 212 5.00 -8.12 6.85
N VAL A 213 5.22 -7.41 5.72
CA VAL A 213 5.80 -8.01 4.51
C VAL A 213 7.22 -8.49 4.76
N LEU A 214 8.06 -7.71 5.45
CA LEU A 214 9.41 -8.09 5.83
C LEU A 214 9.40 -9.38 6.68
N CYS A 215 8.57 -9.44 7.71
CA CYS A 215 8.39 -10.64 8.54
C CYS A 215 7.97 -11.86 7.70
N ARG A 216 7.06 -11.69 6.75
CA ARG A 216 6.61 -12.78 5.87
C ARG A 216 7.72 -13.28 4.95
N ILE A 217 8.56 -12.38 4.44
CA ILE A 217 9.71 -12.72 3.61
C ILE A 217 10.74 -13.49 4.47
N CYS A 218 11.11 -12.96 5.63
CA CYS A 218 12.09 -13.56 6.52
C CYS A 218 11.62 -14.90 7.11
N ALA A 219 10.30 -15.08 7.35
CA ALA A 219 9.74 -16.34 7.80
C ALA A 219 10.00 -17.51 6.81
N GLN A 220 10.13 -17.21 5.52
CA GLN A 220 10.55 -18.23 4.52
C GLN A 220 12.02 -18.61 4.67
N GLY A 221 12.88 -17.67 5.08
CA GLY A 221 14.29 -17.90 5.40
C GLY A 221 14.48 -18.76 6.66
N LEU A 222 13.62 -18.57 7.69
CA LEU A 222 13.66 -19.33 8.95
C LEU A 222 13.58 -20.86 8.74
N SER A 223 12.86 -21.30 7.73
CA SER A 223 12.73 -22.74 7.42
C SER A 223 13.97 -23.34 6.73
N ARG A 224 14.90 -22.49 6.30
CA ARG A 224 16.10 -22.87 5.53
C ARG A 224 17.41 -22.73 6.31
N ALA A 225 17.38 -21.97 7.42
CA ALA A 225 18.58 -21.69 8.22
C ALA A 225 19.01 -22.89 9.08
N SER A 226 20.34 -23.04 9.30
CA SER A 226 20.90 -23.95 10.30
C SER A 226 20.57 -23.49 11.72
N ASP A 227 20.45 -24.43 12.66
CA ASP A 227 19.83 -24.20 13.97
C ASP A 227 20.63 -23.32 14.96
N ASP A 228 21.90 -22.99 14.67
CA ASP A 228 22.82 -22.46 15.69
C ASP A 228 23.01 -20.93 15.69
N GLU A 229 22.65 -20.20 14.63
CA GLU A 229 22.87 -18.75 14.56
C GLU A 229 21.70 -18.06 13.85
N MET A 230 21.21 -16.95 14.42
CA MET A 230 20.15 -16.16 13.82
C MET A 230 20.69 -15.41 12.60
N PRO A 231 20.09 -15.59 11.41
CA PRO A 231 20.50 -14.83 10.22
C PRO A 231 20.31 -13.31 10.39
N ASP A 232 21.19 -12.51 9.77
CA ASP A 232 21.15 -11.04 9.88
C ASP A 232 19.80 -10.46 9.42
N ASP A 233 19.20 -11.01 8.38
CA ASP A 233 17.90 -10.59 7.87
C ASP A 233 16.74 -10.87 8.85
N VAL A 234 16.86 -11.93 9.63
CA VAL A 234 15.90 -12.25 10.70
C VAL A 234 16.09 -11.32 11.88
N HIS A 235 17.33 -10.92 12.19
CA HIS A 235 17.62 -9.94 13.22
C HIS A 235 16.98 -8.57 12.88
N GLU A 236 17.21 -8.07 11.67
CA GLU A 236 16.57 -6.84 11.19
C GLU A 236 15.03 -6.89 11.23
N ALA A 237 14.44 -8.05 10.86
CA ALA A 237 13.01 -8.22 10.92
C ALA A 237 12.49 -8.22 12.37
N THR A 238 13.27 -8.71 13.33
CA THR A 238 12.92 -8.69 14.75
C THR A 238 12.94 -7.28 15.32
N ASP A 239 13.97 -6.49 14.99
CA ASP A 239 14.02 -5.06 15.35
C ASP A 239 12.82 -4.30 14.77
N ALA A 240 12.47 -4.58 13.50
CA ALA A 240 11.31 -3.98 12.87
C ALA A 240 9.97 -4.40 13.52
N VAL A 241 9.89 -5.60 14.13
CA VAL A 241 8.72 -6.04 14.92
C VAL A 241 8.59 -5.20 16.18
N ASP A 242 9.64 -5.04 16.94
CA ASP A 242 9.61 -4.32 18.22
C ASP A 242 9.20 -2.86 18.01
N ASP A 243 9.80 -2.18 17.03
CA ASP A 243 9.39 -0.84 16.61
C ASP A 243 7.92 -0.79 16.17
N GLY A 244 7.48 -1.77 15.38
CA GLY A 244 6.10 -1.85 14.88
C GLY A 244 5.09 -2.00 16.02
N LEU A 245 5.37 -2.85 16.99
CA LEU A 245 4.51 -3.06 18.16
C LEU A 245 4.46 -1.82 19.06
N GLU A 246 5.54 -1.04 19.16
CA GLU A 246 5.56 0.24 19.85
C GLU A 246 4.67 1.28 19.15
N ILE A 247 4.74 1.38 17.83
CA ILE A 247 3.87 2.25 17.02
C ILE A 247 2.39 1.90 17.25
N VAL A 248 2.05 0.60 17.24
CA VAL A 248 0.67 0.16 17.51
C VAL A 248 0.22 0.60 18.89
N ARG A 249 1.03 0.38 19.93
CA ARG A 249 0.72 0.81 21.30
C ARG A 249 0.48 2.32 21.39
N SER A 250 1.34 3.11 20.74
CA SER A 250 1.20 4.57 20.69
C SER A 250 -0.13 5.02 20.10
N TRP A 251 -0.54 4.42 18.98
CA TRP A 251 -1.82 4.74 18.34
C TRP A 251 -3.04 4.22 19.12
N GLU A 252 -2.95 3.07 19.76
CA GLU A 252 -4.02 2.56 20.64
C GLU A 252 -4.26 3.48 21.86
N GLN A 253 -3.20 3.98 22.48
CA GLN A 253 -3.30 4.96 23.57
C GLN A 253 -3.98 6.26 23.14
N ARG A 254 -3.91 6.60 21.85
CA ARG A 254 -4.61 7.74 21.22
C ARG A 254 -6.04 7.41 20.80
N GLY A 255 -6.53 6.18 21.04
CA GLY A 255 -7.88 5.74 20.69
C GLY A 255 -8.03 5.29 19.24
N VAL A 256 -6.95 4.89 18.56
CA VAL A 256 -6.93 4.43 17.17
C VAL A 256 -6.62 2.92 17.11
N PRO A 257 -7.62 2.02 17.16
CA PRO A 257 -7.41 0.57 17.29
C PRO A 257 -7.26 -0.17 15.95
N PHE A 258 -7.12 0.50 14.80
CA PHE A 258 -7.17 -0.16 13.48
C PHE A 258 -6.00 -1.08 13.19
N PHE A 259 -4.89 -0.97 13.95
CA PHE A 259 -3.66 -1.70 13.65
C PHE A 259 -3.57 -3.07 14.31
N ARG A 260 -4.56 -3.46 15.09
CA ARG A 260 -4.57 -4.74 15.82
C ARG A 260 -4.29 -5.98 14.96
N PRO A 261 -4.87 -6.15 13.76
CA PRO A 261 -4.56 -7.32 12.94
C PRO A 261 -3.09 -7.40 12.54
N LEU A 262 -2.49 -6.25 12.16
CA LEU A 262 -1.06 -6.19 11.83
C LEU A 262 -0.18 -6.43 13.06
N ALA A 263 -0.55 -5.88 14.21
CA ALA A 263 0.15 -6.11 15.47
C ALA A 263 0.17 -7.59 15.84
N PHE A 264 -0.94 -8.31 15.66
CA PHE A 264 -0.99 -9.74 15.90
C PHE A 264 0.00 -10.52 15.03
N ASP A 265 0.07 -10.22 13.74
CA ASP A 265 0.99 -10.88 12.82
C ASP A 265 2.47 -10.57 13.18
N LEU A 266 2.78 -9.32 13.54
CA LEU A 266 4.11 -8.92 14.01
C LEU A 266 4.49 -9.66 15.30
N PHE A 267 3.62 -9.65 16.30
CA PHE A 267 3.83 -10.36 17.56
C PHE A 267 4.07 -11.86 17.34
N ARG A 268 3.26 -12.50 16.50
CA ARG A 268 3.39 -13.92 16.18
C ARG A 268 4.73 -14.25 15.53
N PHE A 269 5.22 -13.38 14.65
CA PHE A 269 6.53 -13.54 14.04
C PHE A 269 7.63 -13.39 15.10
N GLY A 270 7.64 -12.29 15.88
CA GLY A 270 8.61 -12.03 16.94
C GLY A 270 8.67 -13.18 17.96
N ALA A 271 7.52 -13.62 18.46
CA ALA A 271 7.45 -14.72 19.42
C ALA A 271 8.09 -16.03 18.89
N ARG A 272 7.93 -16.32 17.59
CA ARG A 272 8.58 -17.48 16.95
C ARG A 272 10.10 -17.33 16.83
N VAL A 273 10.57 -16.14 16.49
CA VAL A 273 12.01 -15.85 16.42
C VAL A 273 12.65 -15.94 17.79
N TYR A 274 12.06 -15.30 18.80
CA TYR A 274 12.56 -15.40 20.18
C TYR A 274 12.56 -16.85 20.67
N ALA A 275 11.50 -17.61 20.42
CA ALA A 275 11.44 -19.02 20.82
C ALA A 275 12.58 -19.85 20.21
N ARG A 276 12.99 -19.57 18.98
CA ARG A 276 14.00 -20.35 18.27
C ARG A 276 15.43 -19.92 18.60
N TYR A 277 15.71 -18.63 18.58
CA TYR A 277 17.08 -18.11 18.65
C TYR A 277 17.45 -17.46 19.98
N GLN A 278 16.48 -16.98 20.73
CA GLN A 278 16.67 -16.24 21.98
C GLN A 278 15.64 -16.64 23.05
N PRO A 279 15.51 -17.96 23.37
CA PRO A 279 14.45 -18.46 24.24
C PRO A 279 14.46 -17.83 25.65
N GLN A 280 15.62 -17.35 26.12
CA GLN A 280 15.75 -16.67 27.41
C GLN A 280 15.00 -15.34 27.47
N PHE A 281 14.71 -14.69 26.33
CA PHE A 281 13.98 -13.40 26.27
C PHE A 281 12.51 -13.56 25.87
N LEU A 282 12.05 -14.78 25.53
CA LEU A 282 10.68 -14.99 25.04
C LEU A 282 9.61 -14.54 26.05
N ASP A 283 9.79 -14.88 27.34
CA ASP A 283 8.77 -14.52 28.34
C ASP A 283 8.75 -13.01 28.61
N GLU A 284 9.87 -12.31 28.51
CA GLU A 284 9.97 -10.86 28.58
C GLU A 284 9.26 -10.23 27.37
N PHE A 285 9.56 -10.67 26.15
CA PHE A 285 8.87 -10.22 24.93
C PHE A 285 7.36 -10.41 25.01
N ILE A 286 6.89 -11.57 25.49
CA ILE A 286 5.46 -11.84 25.67
C ILE A 286 4.86 -10.91 26.73
N ALA A 287 5.53 -10.73 27.87
CA ALA A 287 5.04 -9.88 28.95
C ALA A 287 4.91 -8.41 28.51
N ASP A 288 5.91 -7.87 27.80
CA ASP A 288 5.93 -6.49 27.32
C ASP A 288 4.81 -6.21 26.32
N ASN A 289 4.49 -7.18 25.47
CA ASN A 289 3.47 -7.03 24.43
C ASN A 289 2.07 -7.45 24.87
N MET A 290 1.93 -8.16 25.98
CA MET A 290 0.64 -8.57 26.57
C MET A 290 0.33 -7.83 27.88
N ASN A 291 1.02 -6.72 28.18
CA ASN A 291 0.78 -5.97 29.41
C ASN A 291 -0.46 -5.08 29.28
N ALA A 292 -1.47 -5.33 30.13
CA ALA A 292 -2.73 -4.59 30.16
C ALA A 292 -2.56 -3.10 30.56
N GLU A 293 -1.45 -2.71 31.16
CA GLU A 293 -1.17 -1.31 31.51
C GLU A 293 -0.72 -0.48 30.31
N THR A 294 -0.12 -1.13 29.30
CA THR A 294 0.44 -0.47 28.11
C THR A 294 -0.41 -0.66 26.84
N SER A 295 -1.34 -1.62 26.86
CA SER A 295 -2.20 -1.97 25.73
C SER A 295 -3.67 -2.04 26.15
N SER A 296 -4.62 -1.88 25.23
CA SER A 296 -6.05 -2.00 25.56
C SER A 296 -6.36 -3.43 26.03
N GLN A 297 -7.29 -3.60 26.99
CA GLN A 297 -7.70 -4.92 27.48
C GLN A 297 -8.20 -5.84 26.37
N ASP A 298 -8.83 -5.28 25.34
CA ASP A 298 -9.34 -6.03 24.18
C ASP A 298 -8.23 -6.59 23.29
N TYR A 299 -7.03 -5.97 23.31
CA TYR A 299 -5.87 -6.43 22.55
C TYR A 299 -5.09 -7.51 23.32
N VAL A 300 -4.77 -7.23 24.57
CA VAL A 300 -3.94 -8.11 25.45
C VAL A 300 -4.62 -9.42 25.77
N GLY A 301 -5.95 -9.41 25.89
CA GLY A 301 -6.75 -10.59 26.19
C GLY A 301 -7.28 -11.32 24.93
N SER A 302 -6.86 -10.92 23.72
CA SER A 302 -7.38 -11.56 22.51
C SER A 302 -6.98 -13.05 22.46
N PRO A 303 -7.89 -13.95 22.08
CA PRO A 303 -7.58 -15.38 21.97
C PRO A 303 -6.38 -15.65 21.05
N GLU A 304 -6.21 -14.83 20.02
CA GLU A 304 -5.16 -14.93 19.03
C GLU A 304 -3.77 -14.64 19.64
N MET A 305 -3.65 -13.62 20.47
CA MET A 305 -2.39 -13.28 21.17
C MET A 305 -2.01 -14.37 22.18
N VAL A 306 -2.99 -14.83 22.96
CA VAL A 306 -2.81 -15.93 23.93
C VAL A 306 -2.37 -17.22 23.23
N MET A 307 -2.99 -17.54 22.09
CA MET A 307 -2.61 -18.72 21.30
C MET A 307 -1.19 -18.57 20.74
N ALA A 308 -0.83 -17.44 20.17
CA ALA A 308 0.51 -17.20 19.61
C ALA A 308 1.60 -17.32 20.70
N ALA A 309 1.37 -16.76 21.89
CA ALA A 309 2.27 -16.89 23.02
C ALA A 309 2.41 -18.37 23.48
N HIS A 310 1.30 -19.10 23.51
CA HIS A 310 1.31 -20.52 23.85
C HIS A 310 2.05 -21.37 22.81
N GLU A 311 1.80 -21.13 21.52
CA GLU A 311 2.49 -21.82 20.41
C GLU A 311 4.00 -21.59 20.49
N ALA A 312 4.45 -20.36 20.75
CA ALA A 312 5.88 -20.03 20.87
C ALA A 312 6.55 -20.77 22.04
N ARG A 313 5.89 -20.84 23.21
CA ARG A 313 6.40 -21.61 24.36
C ARG A 313 6.49 -23.11 24.09
N LEU A 314 5.57 -23.67 23.27
CA LEU A 314 5.61 -25.09 22.88
C LEU A 314 6.80 -25.40 21.95
N LEU A 315 7.30 -24.43 21.17
CA LEU A 315 8.51 -24.64 20.34
C LEU A 315 9.72 -24.91 21.21
N ILE A 316 9.94 -24.12 22.28
CA ILE A 316 11.05 -24.34 23.20
C ILE A 316 10.99 -25.73 23.87
N SER A 317 9.76 -26.19 24.22
CA SER A 317 9.61 -27.47 24.90
C SER A 317 9.86 -28.68 24.01
N ARG A 318 9.76 -28.54 22.68
CA ARG A 318 10.03 -29.63 21.70
C ARG A 318 11.51 -29.80 21.40
N ASP A 319 12.27 -28.71 21.44
CA ASP A 319 13.72 -28.73 21.17
C ASP A 319 14.53 -29.19 22.40
N ASN A 320 13.89 -29.35 23.56
CA ASN A 320 14.50 -29.87 24.80
C ASN A 320 14.21 -31.37 25.07
N VAL A 321 13.61 -32.09 24.12
CA VAL A 321 13.34 -33.54 24.16
C VAL A 321 14.07 -34.26 23.05
#